data_daf9dfe0e049345e11411f8ae86f1aef
#
_entry.id   daf9dfe0e049345e11411f8ae86f1aef
#
_cell.length_a   1.000
_cell.length_b   1.000
_cell.length_c   1.000
_cell.angle_alpha   90.00
_cell.angle_beta   90.00
_cell.angle_gamma   90.00
#
_symmetry.space_group_name_H-M   'P 1'
#
loop_
_entity.id
_entity.type
_entity.pdbx_description
1 polymer ?
#
loop_
_entity_poly.entity_id
_entity_poly.type
_entity_poly.pdbx_seq_one_letter_code
_entity_poly.pdbx_strand_id
1 'polypeptide(L)'
;MVKMIIYKDKVFDFFEIFNEDNGTLFRSDINGVDPVMRSFPELLDVGIMGHCDSGEYCRRAGIDCYQKGVTVNAPHMSYDSFLKIVKQATGKTFQIALGGAGDPNKHP
;
A
#
# COMPACT_ATOMS: atom_id res chain seq x y z
N MET A 1 19.85 10.24 12.34
CA MET A 1 19.15 9.48 13.40
C MET A 1 18.23 8.44 12.73
N VAL A 2 18.35 7.19 13.12
CA VAL A 2 17.51 6.11 12.62
C VAL A 2 16.14 6.20 13.26
N LYS A 3 15.08 6.19 12.45
CA LYS A 3 13.70 6.17 12.95
C LYS A 3 13.16 4.75 12.97
N MET A 4 12.80 4.30 14.15
CA MET A 4 12.19 2.99 14.37
C MET A 4 10.76 3.15 14.86
N ILE A 5 9.86 2.37 14.27
CA ILE A 5 8.48 2.28 14.74
C ILE A 5 8.30 0.89 15.36
N ILE A 6 7.72 0.86 16.56
CA ILE A 6 7.41 -0.38 17.26
C ILE A 6 5.89 -0.56 17.24
N TYR A 7 5.45 -1.74 16.80
CA TYR A 7 4.05 -2.12 16.77
C TYR A 7 3.85 -3.39 17.59
N LYS A 8 2.81 -3.40 18.41
CA LYS A 8 2.41 -4.58 19.19
C LYS A 8 1.05 -5.05 18.71
N ASP A 9 0.96 -6.29 18.23
CA ASP A 9 -0.31 -6.91 17.89
C ASP A 9 -0.84 -7.67 19.11
N LYS A 10 -1.93 -7.16 19.67
CA LYS A 10 -2.52 -7.72 20.89
C LYS A 10 -3.42 -8.93 20.60
N VAL A 11 -3.89 -9.07 19.37
CA VAL A 11 -4.77 -10.17 18.97
C VAL A 11 -3.96 -11.45 18.79
N PHE A 12 -2.83 -11.35 18.06
CA PHE A 12 -1.99 -12.50 17.74
C PHE A 12 -0.72 -12.57 18.59
N ASP A 13 -0.55 -11.62 19.51
CA ASP A 13 0.52 -11.58 20.53
C ASP A 13 1.93 -11.66 19.97
N PHE A 14 2.27 -10.68 19.14
CA PHE A 14 3.62 -10.49 18.62
C PHE A 14 3.97 -9.02 18.52
N PHE A 15 5.23 -8.73 18.25
CA PHE A 15 5.68 -7.35 18.01
C PHE A 15 6.43 -7.22 16.70
N GLU A 16 6.46 -5.99 16.19
CA GLU A 16 7.19 -5.62 14.98
C GLU A 16 8.02 -4.39 15.22
N ILE A 17 9.20 -4.34 14.59
CA ILE A 17 10.06 -3.16 14.54
C ILE A 17 10.27 -2.82 13.07
N PHE A 18 9.91 -1.59 12.70
CA PHE A 18 10.06 -1.10 11.33
C PHE A 18 11.03 0.06 11.28
N ASN A 19 12.03 -0.03 10.40
CA ASN A 19 13.00 1.02 10.17
C ASN A 19 12.52 1.89 8.99
N GLU A 20 12.13 3.13 9.28
CA GLU A 20 11.61 4.05 8.27
C GLU A 20 12.67 4.47 7.25
N ASP A 21 13.96 4.41 7.61
CA ASP A 21 15.02 4.89 6.73
C ASP A 21 15.30 3.92 5.57
N ASN A 22 15.16 2.63 5.81
CA ASN A 22 15.51 1.61 4.80
C ASN A 22 14.41 0.58 4.54
N GLY A 23 13.28 0.66 5.25
CA GLY A 23 12.16 -0.26 5.06
C GLY A 23 12.35 -1.65 5.66
N THR A 24 13.38 -1.86 6.46
CA THR A 24 13.60 -3.16 7.12
C THR A 24 12.53 -3.41 8.16
N LEU A 25 11.93 -4.58 8.10
CA LEU A 25 10.89 -5.04 9.03
C LEU A 25 11.38 -6.28 9.77
N PHE A 26 11.29 -6.24 11.09
CA PHE A 26 11.49 -7.41 11.95
C PHE A 26 10.21 -7.67 12.73
N ARG A 27 9.77 -8.93 12.78
CA ARG A 27 8.62 -9.32 13.58
C ARG A 27 8.85 -10.67 14.25
N SER A 28 8.34 -10.81 15.47
CA SER A 28 8.53 -12.03 16.25
C SER A 28 7.49 -12.12 17.37
N ASP A 29 7.11 -13.33 17.72
CA ASP A 29 6.42 -13.61 18.97
C ASP A 29 7.45 -13.74 20.12
N ILE A 30 6.97 -14.05 21.33
CA ILE A 30 7.83 -14.19 22.51
C ILE A 30 8.82 -15.36 22.39
N ASN A 31 8.54 -16.33 21.53
CA ASN A 31 9.38 -17.51 21.32
C ASN A 31 10.36 -17.35 20.14
N GLY A 32 10.42 -16.18 19.52
CA GLY A 32 11.28 -15.92 18.37
C GLY A 32 10.72 -16.47 17.05
N VAL A 33 9.43 -16.75 16.99
CA VAL A 33 8.77 -17.29 15.79
C VAL A 33 8.10 -16.15 15.02
N ASP A 34 8.25 -16.16 13.70
CA ASP A 34 7.54 -15.23 12.81
C ASP A 34 6.05 -15.57 12.81
N PRO A 35 5.18 -14.62 13.19
CA PRO A 35 3.74 -14.87 13.19
C PRO A 35 3.19 -14.99 11.78
N VAL A 36 2.19 -15.87 11.63
CA VAL A 36 1.55 -16.10 10.32
C VAL A 36 0.48 -15.07 10.01
N MET A 37 -0.14 -14.50 11.05
CA MET A 37 -1.28 -13.58 10.90
C MET A 37 -1.05 -12.28 11.66
N ARG A 38 -1.63 -11.23 11.13
CA ARG A 38 -1.62 -9.89 11.73
C ARG A 38 -3.05 -9.34 11.72
N SER A 39 -3.40 -8.57 12.73
CA SER A 39 -4.75 -8.01 12.85
C SER A 39 -5.07 -6.94 11.82
N PHE A 40 -4.04 -6.32 11.24
CA PHE A 40 -4.18 -5.32 10.17
C PHE A 40 -2.94 -5.35 9.27
N PRO A 41 -3.07 -5.12 7.95
CA PRO A 41 -1.93 -5.24 7.02
C PRO A 41 -0.78 -4.30 7.33
N GLU A 42 0.45 -4.79 7.20
CA GLU A 42 1.68 -4.00 7.30
C GLU A 42 1.87 -3.06 6.13
N LEU A 43 1.43 -3.52 4.96
CA LEU A 43 1.48 -2.78 3.70
C LEU A 43 0.08 -2.76 3.09
N LEU A 44 -0.40 -1.58 2.74
CA LEU A 44 -1.62 -1.41 1.97
C LEU A 44 -1.27 -1.03 0.54
N ASP A 45 -1.82 -1.74 -0.42
CA ASP A 45 -1.78 -1.36 -1.82
C ASP A 45 -3.12 -0.73 -2.17
N VAL A 46 -3.11 0.59 -2.40
CA VAL A 46 -4.33 1.38 -2.59
C VAL A 46 -4.43 1.83 -4.04
N GLY A 47 -5.44 1.33 -4.73
CA GLY A 47 -5.73 1.74 -6.11
C GLY A 47 -6.44 3.08 -6.15
N ILE A 48 -5.70 4.16 -6.31
CA ILE A 48 -6.26 5.52 -6.37
C ILE A 48 -6.66 5.94 -7.78
N MET A 49 -6.15 5.24 -8.81
CA MET A 49 -6.41 5.57 -10.20
C MET A 49 -7.47 4.65 -10.79
N GLY A 50 -8.54 5.24 -11.34
CA GLY A 50 -9.63 4.50 -11.96
C GLY A 50 -9.46 4.27 -13.46
N HIS A 51 -8.55 5.00 -14.10
CA HIS A 51 -8.25 4.88 -15.53
C HIS A 51 -6.86 5.44 -15.82
N CYS A 52 -6.36 5.23 -17.05
CA CYS A 52 -5.04 5.69 -17.46
C CYS A 52 -5.14 6.55 -18.72
N ASP A 53 -4.75 7.82 -18.62
CA ASP A 53 -4.72 8.75 -19.76
C ASP A 53 -3.56 8.44 -20.72
N SER A 54 -2.56 7.69 -20.28
CA SER A 54 -1.39 7.33 -21.09
C SER A 54 -1.49 5.94 -21.70
N GLY A 55 -2.61 5.24 -21.50
CA GLY A 55 -2.78 3.85 -21.94
C GLY A 55 -2.67 3.65 -23.44
N GLU A 56 -3.14 4.62 -24.24
CA GLU A 56 -3.01 4.57 -25.69
C GLU A 56 -1.56 4.62 -26.15
N TYR A 57 -0.73 5.43 -25.48
CA TYR A 57 0.69 5.48 -25.80
C TYR A 57 1.35 4.11 -25.58
N CYS A 58 1.09 3.48 -24.45
CA CYS A 58 1.63 2.17 -24.12
C CYS A 58 1.15 1.11 -25.13
N ARG A 59 -0.13 1.14 -25.51
CA ARG A 59 -0.68 0.21 -26.49
C ARG A 59 -0.02 0.35 -27.86
N ARG A 60 0.21 1.58 -28.32
CA ARG A 60 0.90 1.86 -29.58
C ARG A 60 2.36 1.38 -29.55
N ALA A 61 3.00 1.44 -28.38
CA ALA A 61 4.35 0.93 -28.18
C ALA A 61 4.42 -0.59 -28.03
N GLY A 62 3.30 -1.30 -28.10
CA GLY A 62 3.24 -2.75 -27.98
C GLY A 62 3.31 -3.25 -26.55
N ILE A 63 3.07 -2.38 -25.57
CA ILE A 63 3.08 -2.74 -24.15
C ILE A 63 1.69 -3.21 -23.74
N ASP A 64 1.59 -4.44 -23.24
CA ASP A 64 0.35 -4.99 -22.69
C ASP A 64 0.30 -4.68 -21.18
N CYS A 65 -0.59 -3.77 -20.81
CA CYS A 65 -0.73 -3.33 -19.42
C CYS A 65 -1.59 -4.32 -18.64
N TYR A 66 -1.05 -4.90 -17.57
CA TYR A 66 -1.78 -5.83 -16.70
C TYR A 66 -2.96 -5.16 -15.98
N GLN A 67 -2.91 -3.85 -15.77
CA GLN A 67 -4.00 -3.08 -15.17
C GLN A 67 -5.11 -2.73 -16.16
N LYS A 68 -4.89 -2.97 -17.46
CA LYS A 68 -5.87 -2.65 -18.51
C LYS A 68 -6.33 -1.19 -18.50
N GLY A 69 -5.42 -0.26 -18.15
CA GLY A 69 -5.74 1.14 -17.95
C GLY A 69 -6.38 1.83 -19.14
N VAL A 70 -6.09 1.38 -20.36
CA VAL A 70 -6.67 1.94 -21.59
C VAL A 70 -8.14 1.52 -21.77
N THR A 71 -8.55 0.38 -21.21
CA THR A 71 -9.90 -0.16 -21.35
C THR A 71 -10.78 0.09 -20.13
N VAL A 72 -10.19 0.43 -18.99
CA VAL A 72 -10.91 0.73 -17.76
C VAL A 72 -11.27 2.22 -17.75
N ASN A 73 -12.51 2.54 -17.41
CA ASN A 73 -12.99 3.91 -17.34
C ASN A 73 -13.82 4.12 -16.06
N ALA A 74 -13.14 4.07 -14.93
CA ALA A 74 -13.73 4.33 -13.63
C ALA A 74 -13.23 5.67 -13.09
N PRO A 75 -13.94 6.32 -12.15
CA PRO A 75 -13.44 7.53 -11.51
C PRO A 75 -12.22 7.23 -10.64
N HIS A 76 -11.37 8.23 -10.47
CA HIS A 76 -10.27 8.16 -9.50
C HIS A 76 -10.82 8.20 -8.08
N MET A 77 -10.08 7.61 -7.14
CA MET A 77 -10.46 7.68 -5.73
C MET A 77 -10.47 9.14 -5.26
N SER A 78 -11.52 9.54 -4.56
CA SER A 78 -11.58 10.88 -3.96
C SER A 78 -10.61 11.00 -2.79
N TYR A 79 -10.20 12.25 -2.50
CA TYR A 79 -9.38 12.53 -1.33
C TYR A 79 -10.06 12.08 -0.03
N ASP A 80 -11.37 12.32 0.09
CA ASP A 80 -12.12 11.91 1.28
C ASP A 80 -12.10 10.40 1.50
N SER A 81 -12.26 9.62 0.42
CA SER A 81 -12.18 8.16 0.50
C SER A 81 -10.78 7.69 0.92
N PHE A 82 -9.76 8.27 0.32
CA PHE A 82 -8.37 7.98 0.67
C PHE A 82 -8.08 8.31 2.14
N LEU A 83 -8.56 9.46 2.60
CA LEU A 83 -8.37 9.88 3.99
C LEU A 83 -9.00 8.90 4.98
N LYS A 84 -10.17 8.33 4.65
CA LYS A 84 -10.80 7.29 5.48
C LYS A 84 -9.93 6.04 5.60
N ILE A 85 -9.28 5.65 4.52
CA ILE A 85 -8.34 4.51 4.52
C ILE A 85 -7.14 4.82 5.42
N VAL A 86 -6.54 5.99 5.26
CA VAL A 86 -5.38 6.42 6.04
C VAL A 86 -5.71 6.46 7.53
N LYS A 87 -6.89 6.96 7.90
CA LYS A 87 -7.32 7.00 9.30
C LYS A 87 -7.42 5.61 9.91
N GLN A 88 -7.93 4.64 9.17
CA GLN A 88 -8.01 3.25 9.64
C GLN A 88 -6.62 2.61 9.78
N ALA A 89 -5.68 2.99 8.91
CA ALA A 89 -4.33 2.43 8.87
C ALA A 89 -3.38 3.07 9.90
N THR A 90 -3.72 4.24 10.44
CA THR A 90 -2.84 4.99 11.35
C THR A 90 -2.49 4.16 12.59
N GLY A 91 -1.20 4.05 12.87
CA GLY A 91 -0.67 3.27 13.99
C GLY A 91 -0.62 1.77 13.75
N LYS A 92 -1.03 1.27 12.57
CA LYS A 92 -1.13 -0.15 12.27
C LYS A 92 -0.35 -0.56 11.03
N THR A 93 -0.29 0.30 10.01
CA THR A 93 0.35 0.03 8.73
C THR A 93 1.64 0.84 8.63
N PHE A 94 2.70 0.23 8.10
CA PHE A 94 3.99 0.89 7.94
C PHE A 94 4.16 1.54 6.58
N GLN A 95 3.56 0.98 5.53
CA GLN A 95 3.75 1.42 4.16
C GLN A 95 2.43 1.42 3.40
N ILE A 96 2.25 2.42 2.54
CA ILE A 96 1.14 2.49 1.59
C ILE A 96 1.71 2.61 0.19
N ALA A 97 1.36 1.66 -0.68
CA ALA A 97 1.68 1.71 -2.09
C ALA A 97 0.48 2.31 -2.83
N LEU A 98 0.73 3.27 -3.69
CA LEU A 98 -0.30 3.93 -4.49
C LEU A 98 -0.26 3.38 -5.91
N GLY A 99 -1.41 3.00 -6.43
CA GLY A 99 -1.49 2.42 -7.76
C GLY A 99 -2.88 2.51 -8.35
N GLY A 100 -3.30 1.47 -9.02
CA GLY A 100 -4.58 1.38 -9.69
C GLY A 100 -4.42 1.21 -11.21
N ALA A 101 -5.42 1.62 -11.97
CA ALA A 101 -5.45 1.45 -13.42
C ALA A 101 -4.58 2.44 -14.19
N GLY A 102 -3.97 3.42 -13.53
CA GLY A 102 -3.15 4.45 -14.16
C GLY A 102 -1.96 4.87 -13.31
N ASP A 103 -1.21 5.85 -13.79
CA ASP A 103 -0.05 6.40 -13.08
C ASP A 103 -0.52 7.24 -11.88
N PRO A 104 -0.16 6.85 -10.64
CA PRO A 104 -0.60 7.59 -9.46
C PRO A 104 -0.10 9.03 -9.40
N ASN A 105 1.01 9.35 -10.06
CA ASN A 105 1.49 10.73 -10.17
C ASN A 105 0.55 11.65 -10.97
N LYS A 106 -0.37 11.08 -11.73
CA LYS A 106 -1.36 11.83 -12.53
C LYS A 106 -2.67 12.06 -11.78
N HIS A 107 -2.77 11.63 -10.54
CA HIS A 107 -3.96 11.86 -9.72
C HIS A 107 -4.12 13.36 -9.45
N PRO A 108 -5.29 13.95 -9.74
CA PRO A 108 -5.54 15.38 -9.50
C PRO A 108 -5.46 15.79 -8.03
#